data_672198f06331efedbd072b432f0820f0
#
_entry.id   672198f06331efedbd072b432f0820f0
#
_cell.length_a   1.000
_cell.length_b   1.000
_cell.length_c   1.000
_cell.angle_alpha   90.00
_cell.angle_beta   90.00
_cell.angle_gamma   90.00
#
_symmetry.space_group_name_H-M   'P 1'
#
loop_
_entity.id
_entity.type
_entity.pdbx_description
1 polymer ?
#
loop_
_entity_poly.entity_id
_entity_poly.type
_entity_poly.pdbx_seq_one_letter_code
_entity_poly.pdbx_strand_id
1 'polypeptide(L)'
;MTAHAASTNYSSEENVLTIYDDGETVVKGYEDSTGNMVFTQYLRGNLVQRNTISSNNPEIIRREFFGNTNTRGASKDTININEYGVLNKSTAALHQSVSPRTLAGTINYRAIIDTGYVYYGLRCTYDANVIGPTTYTINGYVGTVVDLVSIIAGAFTIPIPIVGPYVAALISGLGITVVSGVIESALSDTVSCIETDYTWTLTDTTDSYHSKNVTGAKYYITDTKSAAKDKTYYEGYTPNDWGTQAMAVWFHNEMFGYTAWEVVNWS
;
A
#
# COMPACT_ATOMS: atom_id res chain seq x y z
N MET A 1 -16.07 -3.98 -10.00
CA MET A 1 -14.77 -4.59 -9.74
C MET A 1 -14.71 -4.84 -8.26
N THR A 2 -14.80 -6.09 -7.84
CA THR A 2 -14.83 -6.53 -6.45
C THR A 2 -13.39 -6.60 -5.94
N ALA A 3 -13.05 -5.70 -5.00
CA ALA A 3 -11.80 -5.84 -4.26
C ALA A 3 -11.93 -7.04 -3.32
N HIS A 4 -11.16 -8.08 -3.56
CA HIS A 4 -11.00 -9.17 -2.62
C HIS A 4 -9.97 -8.75 -1.56
N ALA A 5 -10.42 -8.57 -0.32
CA ALA A 5 -9.54 -8.55 0.83
C ALA A 5 -9.03 -9.98 1.06
N ALA A 6 -7.82 -10.26 0.65
CA ALA A 6 -7.14 -11.51 0.93
C ALA A 6 -6.40 -11.37 2.26
N SER A 7 -6.87 -12.09 3.27
CA SER A 7 -6.07 -12.45 4.43
C SER A 7 -5.00 -13.44 3.96
N THR A 8 -3.75 -13.05 3.84
CA THR A 8 -2.66 -13.91 3.38
C THR A 8 -1.62 -14.11 4.47
N ASN A 9 -1.47 -15.38 4.85
CA ASN A 9 -0.22 -15.86 5.46
C ASN A 9 0.88 -15.74 4.40
N TYR A 10 1.79 -14.82 4.59
CA TYR A 10 2.86 -14.51 3.65
C TYR A 10 3.92 -15.62 3.63
N SER A 11 3.98 -16.38 2.55
CA SER A 11 5.20 -17.06 2.12
C SER A 11 5.89 -16.18 1.07
N SER A 12 7.19 -15.99 1.20
CA SER A 12 8.00 -14.93 0.61
C SER A 12 8.16 -14.90 -0.93
N GLU A 13 7.40 -15.65 -1.69
CA GLU A 13 7.48 -15.66 -3.17
C GLU A 13 6.12 -15.43 -3.88
N GLU A 14 4.99 -15.37 -3.17
CA GLU A 14 3.65 -15.35 -3.79
C GLU A 14 3.08 -13.96 -4.10
N ASN A 15 3.71 -12.86 -3.67
CA ASN A 15 3.14 -11.51 -3.83
C ASN A 15 4.05 -10.53 -4.59
N VAL A 16 4.66 -10.99 -5.68
CA VAL A 16 5.41 -10.10 -6.57
C VAL A 16 4.45 -9.34 -7.47
N LEU A 17 4.39 -8.03 -7.33
CA LEU A 17 3.53 -7.15 -8.12
C LEU A 17 4.32 -6.50 -9.25
N THR A 18 3.73 -6.43 -10.42
CA THR A 18 4.26 -5.59 -11.50
C THR A 18 3.87 -4.14 -11.25
N ILE A 19 4.88 -3.29 -11.09
CA ILE A 19 4.77 -1.86 -10.78
C ILE A 19 4.71 -1.03 -12.07
N TYR A 20 5.56 -1.38 -13.02
CA TYR A 20 5.69 -0.70 -14.30
C TYR A 20 6.02 -1.71 -15.39
N ASP A 21 5.45 -1.53 -16.57
CA ASP A 21 5.70 -2.36 -17.75
C ASP A 21 5.42 -1.54 -19.02
N ASP A 22 6.43 -1.31 -19.84
CA ASP A 22 6.34 -0.67 -21.16
C ASP A 22 6.66 -1.63 -22.30
N GLY A 23 6.77 -2.94 -22.02
CA GLY A 23 7.13 -4.00 -22.95
C GLY A 23 8.64 -4.23 -23.08
N GLU A 24 9.47 -3.26 -22.79
CA GLU A 24 10.95 -3.38 -22.79
C GLU A 24 11.48 -3.42 -21.36
N THR A 25 10.95 -2.55 -20.51
CA THR A 25 11.31 -2.40 -19.11
C THR A 25 10.17 -2.89 -18.21
N VAL A 26 10.49 -3.80 -17.30
CA VAL A 26 9.53 -4.26 -16.29
C VAL A 26 10.11 -3.98 -14.91
N VAL A 27 9.34 -3.30 -14.05
CA VAL A 27 9.67 -3.14 -12.64
C VAL A 27 8.69 -3.94 -11.81
N LYS A 28 9.24 -4.76 -10.91
CA LYS A 28 8.45 -5.57 -9.96
C LYS A 28 8.79 -5.16 -8.53
N GLY A 29 7.81 -5.32 -7.64
CA GLY A 29 7.99 -5.02 -6.21
C GLY A 29 7.42 -6.13 -5.35
N TYR A 30 8.06 -6.39 -4.21
CA TYR A 30 7.61 -7.32 -3.19
C TYR A 30 8.20 -6.92 -1.83
N GLU A 31 7.59 -7.40 -0.77
CA GLU A 31 8.12 -7.31 0.58
C GLU A 31 8.86 -8.60 0.93
N ASP A 32 10.10 -8.48 1.43
CA ASP A 32 10.87 -9.64 1.84
C ASP A 32 10.46 -10.14 3.24
N SER A 33 10.98 -11.29 3.65
CA SER A 33 10.66 -11.91 4.95
C SER A 33 11.07 -11.08 6.17
N THR A 34 11.82 -9.99 5.97
CA THR A 34 12.26 -9.06 7.03
C THR A 34 11.50 -7.73 7.00
N GLY A 35 10.49 -7.60 6.13
CA GLY A 35 9.67 -6.41 5.99
C GLY A 35 10.32 -5.28 5.19
N ASN A 36 11.38 -5.59 4.42
CA ASN A 36 11.96 -4.60 3.51
C ASN A 36 11.21 -4.59 2.19
N MET A 37 11.00 -3.42 1.62
CA MET A 37 10.50 -3.30 0.25
C MET A 37 11.64 -3.55 -0.74
N VAL A 38 11.43 -4.47 -1.67
CA VAL A 38 12.39 -4.82 -2.72
C VAL A 38 11.78 -4.53 -4.07
N PHE A 39 12.48 -3.76 -4.88
CA PHE A 39 12.09 -3.43 -6.25
C PHE A 39 13.16 -3.92 -7.22
N THR A 40 12.73 -4.57 -8.30
CA THR A 40 13.63 -5.15 -9.31
C THR A 40 13.26 -4.63 -10.69
N GLN A 41 14.26 -4.17 -11.44
CA GLN A 41 14.09 -3.75 -12.82
C GLN A 41 14.68 -4.79 -13.77
N TYR A 42 13.87 -5.16 -14.74
CA TYR A 42 14.26 -6.03 -15.84
C TYR A 42 14.25 -5.23 -17.14
N LEU A 43 15.26 -5.45 -17.96
CA LEU A 43 15.34 -4.94 -19.32
C LEU A 43 15.36 -6.11 -20.30
N ARG A 44 14.33 -6.19 -21.16
CA ARG A 44 14.18 -7.31 -22.10
C ARG A 44 14.28 -8.68 -21.42
N GLY A 45 13.67 -8.81 -20.25
CA GLY A 45 13.65 -10.02 -19.44
C GLY A 45 14.90 -10.28 -18.56
N ASN A 46 15.95 -9.47 -18.69
CA ASN A 46 17.17 -9.62 -17.86
C ASN A 46 17.10 -8.68 -16.65
N LEU A 47 17.40 -9.21 -15.47
CA LEU A 47 17.52 -8.41 -14.25
C LEU A 47 18.73 -7.47 -14.40
N VAL A 48 18.48 -6.16 -14.32
CA VAL A 48 19.54 -5.14 -14.47
C VAL A 48 19.80 -4.36 -13.19
N GLN A 49 18.79 -4.20 -12.33
CA GLN A 49 18.92 -3.48 -11.07
C GLN A 49 17.97 -4.04 -10.02
N ARG A 50 18.43 -4.02 -8.77
CA ARG A 50 17.61 -4.29 -7.58
C ARG A 50 17.82 -3.17 -6.59
N ASN A 51 16.73 -2.64 -6.06
CA ASN A 51 16.71 -1.67 -4.96
C ASN A 51 16.05 -2.30 -3.74
N THR A 52 16.64 -2.06 -2.57
CA THR A 52 16.09 -2.52 -1.29
C THR A 52 15.98 -1.33 -0.35
N ILE A 53 14.79 -1.15 0.20
CA ILE A 53 14.45 -0.12 1.19
C ILE A 53 14.19 -0.83 2.51
N SER A 54 14.99 -0.48 3.53
CA SER A 54 14.78 -1.04 4.86
C SER A 54 13.59 -0.37 5.54
N SER A 55 12.73 -1.17 6.17
CA SER A 55 11.64 -0.66 7.02
C SER A 55 12.12 0.24 8.16
N ASN A 56 13.33 0.01 8.66
CA ASN A 56 13.93 0.80 9.76
C ASN A 56 14.57 2.11 9.28
N ASN A 57 14.90 2.24 7.99
CA ASN A 57 15.52 3.43 7.43
C ASN A 57 15.07 3.62 5.98
N PRO A 58 13.82 4.07 5.76
CA PRO A 58 13.22 4.15 4.43
C PRO A 58 13.85 5.24 3.55
N GLU A 59 14.63 6.16 4.12
CA GLU A 59 15.31 7.20 3.36
C GLU A 59 16.60 6.70 2.66
N ILE A 60 17.06 5.50 3.00
CA ILE A 60 18.25 4.89 2.42
C ILE A 60 17.88 3.72 1.51
N ILE A 61 18.21 3.86 0.24
CA ILE A 61 18.00 2.85 -0.79
C ILE A 61 19.33 2.16 -1.09
N ARG A 62 19.39 0.84 -0.91
CA ARG A 62 20.53 0.01 -1.33
C ARG A 62 20.30 -0.45 -2.75
N ARG A 63 21.22 -0.17 -3.65
CA ARG A 63 21.16 -0.55 -5.06
C ARG A 63 22.16 -1.65 -5.39
N GLU A 64 21.74 -2.61 -6.19
CA GLU A 64 22.57 -3.64 -6.78
C GLU A 64 22.37 -3.62 -8.29
N PHE A 65 23.45 -3.49 -9.05
CA PHE A 65 23.43 -3.49 -10.51
C PHE A 65 23.95 -4.79 -11.06
N PHE A 66 23.22 -5.39 -12.00
CA PHE A 66 23.56 -6.66 -12.62
C PHE A 66 24.01 -6.39 -14.06
N GLY A 67 25.32 -6.45 -14.29
CA GLY A 67 25.89 -6.30 -15.63
C GLY A 67 25.75 -7.57 -16.47
N ASN A 68 25.89 -7.42 -17.78
CA ASN A 68 25.92 -8.53 -18.72
C ASN A 68 27.00 -9.56 -18.30
N THR A 69 26.75 -10.83 -18.46
CA THR A 69 27.37 -12.06 -17.90
C THR A 69 28.91 -12.16 -17.88
N ASN A 70 29.64 -11.15 -18.31
CA ASN A 70 31.12 -11.17 -18.39
C ASN A 70 31.86 -10.35 -17.33
N THR A 71 31.16 -9.61 -16.46
CA THR A 71 31.80 -8.90 -15.34
C THR A 71 31.43 -9.59 -14.02
N ARG A 72 32.42 -10.17 -13.37
CA ARG A 72 32.32 -10.76 -12.04
C ARG A 72 31.90 -9.70 -11.02
N GLY A 73 30.65 -9.76 -10.57
CA GLY A 73 30.16 -9.03 -9.40
C GLY A 73 29.14 -7.95 -9.76
N ALA A 74 27.99 -8.00 -9.10
CA ALA A 74 27.06 -6.88 -9.05
C ALA A 74 27.77 -5.69 -8.38
N SER A 75 27.78 -4.52 -9.03
CA SER A 75 28.19 -3.31 -8.33
C SER A 75 27.08 -2.91 -7.36
N LYS A 76 27.48 -2.45 -6.18
CA LYS A 76 26.55 -2.07 -5.12
C LYS A 76 26.84 -0.63 -4.72
N ASP A 77 25.81 0.13 -4.53
CA ASP A 77 25.90 1.46 -3.92
C ASP A 77 24.69 1.73 -3.02
N THR A 78 24.68 2.91 -2.43
CA THR A 78 23.63 3.34 -1.54
C THR A 78 23.33 4.80 -1.83
N ILE A 79 22.06 5.12 -1.98
CA ILE A 79 21.61 6.49 -2.20
C ILE A 79 20.68 6.93 -1.06
N ASN A 80 20.72 8.21 -0.76
CA ASN A 80 19.76 8.84 0.13
C ASN A 80 18.70 9.56 -0.72
N ILE A 81 17.42 9.37 -0.43
CA ILE A 81 16.35 10.04 -1.18
C ILE A 81 16.49 11.56 -1.17
N ASN A 82 17.10 12.14 -0.13
CA ASN A 82 17.34 13.57 -0.02
C ASN A 82 18.37 14.10 -1.05
N GLU A 83 19.07 13.22 -1.76
CA GLU A 83 19.94 13.62 -2.90
C GLU A 83 19.12 14.00 -4.15
N TYR A 84 17.88 13.48 -4.24
CA TYR A 84 16.99 13.69 -5.39
C TYR A 84 15.85 14.68 -5.12
N GLY A 85 15.76 15.16 -3.89
CA GLY A 85 14.68 16.09 -3.53
C GLY A 85 14.70 16.46 -2.05
N VAL A 86 13.65 17.15 -1.63
CA VAL A 86 13.47 17.61 -0.27
C VAL A 86 12.27 16.94 0.34
N LEU A 87 12.50 16.13 1.38
CA LEU A 87 11.45 15.50 2.18
C LEU A 87 11.10 16.41 3.37
N ASN A 88 9.85 16.82 3.45
CA ASN A 88 9.30 17.54 4.58
C ASN A 88 8.22 16.66 5.24
N LYS A 89 8.56 16.10 6.38
CA LYS A 89 7.58 15.40 7.24
C LYS A 89 6.94 16.46 8.13
N SER A 90 5.65 16.70 7.98
CA SER A 90 4.92 17.50 8.95
C SER A 90 4.94 16.77 10.29
N THR A 91 5.64 17.33 11.26
CA THR A 91 5.59 16.88 12.67
C THR A 91 4.32 17.33 13.37
N ALA A 92 3.51 18.16 12.72
CA ALA A 92 2.15 18.36 13.15
C ALA A 92 1.40 17.04 12.86
N ALA A 93 1.50 16.10 13.80
CA ALA A 93 0.36 15.26 14.06
C ALA A 93 -0.78 16.28 14.26
N LEU A 94 -1.54 16.52 13.21
CA LEU A 94 -2.88 16.99 13.39
C LEU A 94 -3.55 15.82 14.11
N HIS A 95 -3.33 15.76 15.43
CA HIS A 95 -4.33 15.25 16.32
C HIS A 95 -5.55 16.16 16.12
N GLN A 96 -6.11 16.14 14.91
CA GLN A 96 -7.53 16.14 14.89
C GLN A 96 -7.81 14.86 15.67
N SER A 97 -8.08 15.04 16.97
CA SER A 97 -8.95 14.14 17.66
C SER A 97 -10.23 14.18 16.82
N VAL A 98 -10.22 13.45 15.72
CA VAL A 98 -11.46 12.96 15.12
C VAL A 98 -11.96 12.15 16.29
N SER A 99 -12.87 12.76 17.05
CA SER A 99 -13.58 12.06 18.13
C SER A 99 -13.88 10.70 17.57
N PRO A 100 -13.52 9.60 18.27
CA PRO A 100 -13.73 8.27 17.73
C PRO A 100 -15.11 8.31 17.09
N ARG A 101 -15.15 8.29 15.76
CA ARG A 101 -16.43 8.21 15.08
C ARG A 101 -16.85 6.80 15.35
N THR A 102 -17.48 6.64 16.49
CA THR A 102 -18.27 5.47 16.75
C THR A 102 -19.25 5.43 15.59
N LEU A 103 -18.91 4.69 14.54
CA LEU A 103 -19.94 4.17 13.68
C LEU A 103 -20.74 3.27 14.60
N ALA A 104 -21.64 3.88 15.35
CA ALA A 104 -22.57 3.18 16.23
C ALA A 104 -23.57 2.48 15.31
N GLY A 105 -23.13 1.39 14.72
CA GLY A 105 -23.94 0.55 13.88
C GLY A 105 -23.84 -0.87 14.37
N THR A 106 -24.95 -1.48 14.69
CA THR A 106 -25.05 -2.92 14.84
C THR A 106 -25.65 -3.43 13.54
N ILE A 107 -24.94 -4.36 12.89
CA ILE A 107 -25.49 -5.11 11.78
C ILE A 107 -25.94 -6.43 12.34
N ASN A 108 -27.21 -6.76 12.15
CA ASN A 108 -27.68 -8.12 12.43
C ASN A 108 -27.57 -8.93 11.15
N TYR A 109 -26.99 -10.10 11.26
CA TYR A 109 -26.84 -10.99 10.11
C TYR A 109 -27.18 -12.42 10.48
N ARG A 110 -27.49 -13.20 9.46
CA ARG A 110 -27.75 -14.61 9.52
C ARG A 110 -26.66 -15.33 8.73
N ALA A 111 -25.96 -16.24 9.39
CA ALA A 111 -25.01 -17.12 8.73
C ALA A 111 -25.65 -18.49 8.48
N ILE A 112 -25.39 -19.08 7.33
CA ILE A 112 -25.75 -20.46 7.00
C ILE A 112 -24.54 -21.33 7.28
N ILE A 113 -24.71 -22.25 8.26
CA ILE A 113 -23.70 -23.22 8.63
C ILE A 113 -24.32 -24.59 8.43
N ASP A 114 -23.71 -25.41 7.59
CA ASP A 114 -24.29 -26.68 7.12
C ASP A 114 -25.69 -26.48 6.50
N THR A 115 -26.73 -26.90 7.20
CA THR A 115 -28.13 -26.72 6.80
C THR A 115 -28.92 -25.82 7.74
N GLY A 116 -28.25 -25.28 8.76
CA GLY A 116 -28.86 -24.45 9.79
C GLY A 116 -28.60 -22.97 9.61
N TYR A 117 -29.36 -22.17 10.36
CA TYR A 117 -29.17 -20.72 10.43
C TYR A 117 -28.75 -20.34 11.84
N VAL A 118 -27.76 -19.45 11.92
CA VAL A 118 -27.34 -18.81 13.17
C VAL A 118 -27.42 -17.31 13.01
N TYR A 119 -27.92 -16.63 14.03
CA TYR A 119 -28.14 -15.19 14.04
C TYR A 119 -27.11 -14.51 14.92
N TYR A 120 -26.48 -13.47 14.40
CA TYR A 120 -25.49 -12.67 15.08
C TYR A 120 -25.78 -11.19 14.95
N GLY A 121 -25.29 -10.43 15.91
CA GLY A 121 -25.20 -8.97 15.80
C GLY A 121 -23.72 -8.57 15.81
N LEU A 122 -23.30 -7.83 14.81
CA LEU A 122 -21.94 -7.29 14.71
C LEU A 122 -21.97 -5.80 15.02
N ARG A 123 -21.37 -5.42 16.13
CA ARG A 123 -21.13 -4.02 16.50
C ARG A 123 -19.71 -3.64 16.12
N CYS A 124 -19.55 -2.45 15.55
CA CYS A 124 -18.24 -1.93 15.20
C CYS A 124 -18.01 -0.55 15.78
N THR A 125 -16.80 -0.33 16.27
CA THR A 125 -16.22 0.97 16.55
C THR A 125 -14.90 1.10 15.83
N TYR A 126 -14.51 2.32 15.41
CA TYR A 126 -13.18 2.53 14.86
C TYR A 126 -12.59 3.85 15.34
N ASP A 127 -11.26 3.86 15.43
CA ASP A 127 -10.43 5.05 15.61
C ASP A 127 -9.72 5.36 14.29
N ALA A 128 -9.59 6.65 13.97
CA ALA A 128 -8.84 7.11 12.83
C ALA A 128 -7.72 8.05 13.28
N ASN A 129 -6.50 7.75 12.85
CA ASN A 129 -5.32 8.57 13.11
C ASN A 129 -4.85 9.17 11.78
N VAL A 130 -4.84 10.51 11.67
CA VAL A 130 -4.42 11.21 10.46
C VAL A 130 -2.96 11.64 10.61
N ILE A 131 -2.12 11.21 9.66
CA ILE A 131 -0.69 11.46 9.61
C ILE A 131 -0.37 12.31 8.38
N GLY A 132 0.39 13.37 8.57
CA GLY A 132 0.83 14.23 7.48
C GLY A 132 0.13 15.60 7.44
N PRO A 133 0.23 16.36 6.33
CA PRO A 133 0.82 15.93 5.07
C PRO A 133 2.34 15.73 5.13
N THR A 134 2.81 14.62 4.57
CA THR A 134 4.21 14.46 4.20
C THR A 134 4.37 14.95 2.78
N THR A 135 5.35 15.82 2.50
CA THR A 135 5.62 16.32 1.16
C THR A 135 7.02 15.94 0.71
N TYR A 136 7.14 15.58 -0.55
CA TYR A 136 8.44 15.33 -1.18
C TYR A 136 8.52 16.11 -2.50
N THR A 137 9.48 17.03 -2.57
CA THR A 137 9.75 17.79 -3.78
C THR A 137 10.91 17.13 -4.51
N ILE A 138 10.59 16.46 -5.63
CA ILE A 138 11.59 15.89 -6.54
C ILE A 138 12.25 17.06 -7.29
N ASN A 139 13.57 17.05 -7.35
CA ASN A 139 14.31 18.09 -8.05
C ASN A 139 15.60 17.51 -8.67
N GLY A 140 15.52 17.16 -9.94
CA GLY A 140 16.69 16.70 -10.71
C GLY A 140 16.49 15.37 -11.44
N TYR A 141 17.60 14.74 -11.77
CA TYR A 141 17.64 13.46 -12.47
C TYR A 141 17.57 12.30 -11.48
N VAL A 142 16.59 11.45 -11.63
CA VAL A 142 16.34 10.34 -10.72
C VAL A 142 17.13 9.08 -11.11
N GLY A 143 17.50 8.93 -12.36
CA GLY A 143 18.21 7.78 -12.89
C GLY A 143 17.28 6.77 -13.56
N THR A 144 16.92 5.70 -12.90
CA THR A 144 16.09 4.63 -13.48
C THR A 144 14.64 4.67 -12.98
N VAL A 145 13.76 3.92 -13.67
CA VAL A 145 12.35 3.78 -13.20
C VAL A 145 12.31 3.15 -11.82
N VAL A 146 13.15 2.15 -11.56
CA VAL A 146 13.20 1.52 -10.24
C VAL A 146 13.73 2.46 -9.16
N ASP A 147 14.59 3.42 -9.50
CA ASP A 147 15.02 4.46 -8.55
C ASP A 147 13.84 5.38 -8.21
N LEU A 148 13.07 5.85 -9.20
CA LEU A 148 11.88 6.67 -8.96
C LEU A 148 10.86 5.94 -8.07
N VAL A 149 10.57 4.67 -8.38
CA VAL A 149 9.68 3.83 -7.56
C VAL A 149 10.17 3.77 -6.12
N SER A 150 11.47 3.52 -5.94
CA SER A 150 12.08 3.36 -4.62
C SER A 150 12.09 4.68 -3.83
N ILE A 151 12.38 5.80 -4.50
CA ILE A 151 12.37 7.14 -3.88
C ILE A 151 10.97 7.46 -3.36
N ILE A 152 9.93 7.26 -4.16
CA ILE A 152 8.55 7.52 -3.76
C ILE A 152 8.12 6.59 -2.63
N ALA A 153 8.42 5.30 -2.73
CA ALA A 153 8.11 4.33 -1.69
C ALA A 153 8.79 4.67 -0.36
N GLY A 154 10.08 5.03 -0.41
CA GLY A 154 10.85 5.41 0.78
C GLY A 154 10.42 6.75 1.40
N ALA A 155 10.08 7.74 0.57
CA ALA A 155 9.65 9.06 1.04
C ALA A 155 8.33 9.00 1.83
N PHE A 156 7.39 8.21 1.36
CA PHE A 156 6.04 8.15 1.95
C PHE A 156 5.76 6.88 2.76
N THR A 157 6.67 5.89 2.73
CA THR A 157 6.47 4.58 3.39
C THR A 157 5.16 3.89 3.01
N ILE A 158 4.70 4.11 1.77
CA ILE A 158 3.45 3.56 1.28
C ILE A 158 3.62 2.12 0.79
N PRO A 159 2.58 1.28 0.94
CA PRO A 159 2.63 -0.12 0.52
C PRO A 159 2.82 -0.30 -0.99
N ILE A 160 3.49 -1.38 -1.37
CA ILE A 160 3.84 -1.69 -2.76
C ILE A 160 2.62 -1.66 -3.71
N PRO A 161 1.43 -2.17 -3.35
CA PRO A 161 0.26 -2.11 -4.23
C PRO A 161 -0.19 -0.70 -4.59
N ILE A 162 0.17 0.29 -3.77
CA ILE A 162 -0.18 1.70 -3.97
C ILE A 162 0.89 2.44 -4.77
N VAL A 163 2.16 2.11 -4.55
CA VAL A 163 3.30 2.73 -5.25
C VAL A 163 3.17 2.58 -6.77
N GLY A 164 2.80 1.39 -7.25
CA GLY A 164 2.76 1.06 -8.66
C GLY A 164 1.82 1.98 -9.47
N PRO A 165 0.52 1.98 -9.19
CA PRO A 165 -0.45 2.82 -9.89
C PRO A 165 -0.11 4.30 -9.82
N TYR A 166 0.48 4.75 -8.69
CA TYR A 166 0.87 6.14 -8.52
C TYR A 166 2.06 6.51 -9.40
N VAL A 167 3.16 5.73 -9.38
CA VAL A 167 4.35 6.00 -10.20
C VAL A 167 4.05 5.90 -11.69
N ALA A 168 3.23 4.93 -12.12
CA ALA A 168 2.80 4.82 -13.51
C ALA A 168 2.03 6.07 -13.96
N ALA A 169 1.13 6.59 -13.13
CA ALA A 169 0.41 7.82 -13.40
C ALA A 169 1.34 9.06 -13.39
N LEU A 170 2.33 9.10 -12.52
CA LEU A 170 3.33 10.16 -12.46
C LEU A 170 4.17 10.19 -13.74
N ILE A 171 4.69 9.04 -14.20
CA ILE A 171 5.46 8.92 -15.43
C ILE A 171 4.64 9.41 -16.63
N SER A 172 3.41 8.92 -16.78
CA SER A 172 2.55 9.31 -17.90
C SER A 172 2.08 10.75 -17.81
N GLY A 173 1.75 11.24 -16.63
CA GLY A 173 1.23 12.59 -16.41
C GLY A 173 2.26 13.70 -16.60
N LEU A 174 3.51 13.44 -16.27
CA LEU A 174 4.63 14.37 -16.49
C LEU A 174 5.24 14.27 -17.89
N GLY A 175 4.76 13.31 -18.71
CA GLY A 175 5.35 13.08 -20.04
C GLY A 175 6.82 12.64 -19.96
N ILE A 176 7.17 11.86 -18.94
CA ILE A 176 8.53 11.38 -18.72
C ILE A 176 8.90 10.42 -19.83
N THR A 177 10.03 10.70 -20.51
CA THR A 177 10.60 9.77 -21.47
C THR A 177 11.44 8.73 -20.75
N VAL A 178 11.08 7.46 -20.94
CA VAL A 178 11.83 6.31 -20.45
C VAL A 178 12.48 5.63 -21.66
N VAL A 179 13.79 5.45 -21.61
CA VAL A 179 14.54 4.74 -22.65
C VAL A 179 15.37 3.65 -21.98
N SER A 180 15.08 2.39 -22.32
CA SER A 180 15.77 1.24 -21.74
C SER A 180 15.79 1.28 -20.19
N GLY A 181 14.67 1.70 -19.59
CA GLY A 181 14.51 1.80 -18.13
C GLY A 181 15.18 2.99 -17.46
N VAL A 182 15.79 3.90 -18.23
CA VAL A 182 16.42 5.14 -17.75
C VAL A 182 15.48 6.33 -18.00
N ILE A 183 15.34 7.18 -17.00
CA ILE A 183 14.59 8.44 -17.08
C ILE A 183 15.54 9.51 -17.61
N GLU A 184 15.31 9.97 -18.84
CA GLU A 184 16.19 10.91 -19.51
C GLU A 184 15.94 12.38 -19.16
N SER A 185 14.80 12.68 -18.52
CA SER A 185 14.43 14.05 -18.18
C SER A 185 14.59 14.33 -16.69
N ALA A 186 15.00 15.55 -16.35
CA ALA A 186 14.95 16.01 -14.97
C ALA A 186 13.50 16.13 -14.51
N LEU A 187 13.22 15.65 -13.32
CA LEU A 187 11.91 15.76 -12.68
C LEU A 187 11.89 16.99 -11.78
N SER A 188 10.78 17.72 -11.80
CA SER A 188 10.51 18.80 -10.85
C SER A 188 9.03 18.79 -10.54
N ASP A 189 8.68 18.15 -9.44
CA ASP A 189 7.30 18.09 -8.95
C ASP A 189 7.28 17.96 -7.43
N THR A 190 6.19 18.41 -6.81
CA THR A 190 5.96 18.24 -5.38
C THR A 190 4.79 17.33 -5.16
N VAL A 191 5.06 16.22 -4.49
CA VAL A 191 4.08 15.22 -4.10
C VAL A 191 3.74 15.42 -2.63
N SER A 192 2.49 15.26 -2.28
CA SER A 192 2.00 15.31 -0.90
C SER A 192 1.17 14.08 -0.61
N CYS A 193 1.41 13.46 0.55
CA CYS A 193 0.66 12.31 1.02
C CYS A 193 0.07 12.58 2.40
N ILE A 194 -1.23 12.32 2.56
CA ILE A 194 -1.91 12.27 3.84
C ILE A 194 -2.35 10.83 4.04
N GLU A 195 -1.85 10.24 5.11
CA GLU A 195 -2.23 8.89 5.54
C GLU A 195 -3.29 8.98 6.62
N THR A 196 -4.25 8.07 6.58
CA THR A 196 -5.23 7.92 7.66
C THR A 196 -5.31 6.46 8.04
N ASP A 197 -4.81 6.13 9.22
CA ASP A 197 -4.86 4.79 9.77
C ASP A 197 -6.19 4.56 10.47
N TYR A 198 -6.79 3.41 10.23
CA TYR A 198 -8.00 2.96 10.88
C TYR A 198 -7.72 1.75 11.76
N THR A 199 -8.13 1.83 13.02
CA THR A 199 -8.16 0.70 13.93
C THR A 199 -9.61 0.38 14.27
N TRP A 200 -10.09 -0.80 13.89
CA TRP A 200 -11.44 -1.24 14.07
C TRP A 200 -11.54 -2.24 15.19
N THR A 201 -12.57 -2.12 16.01
CA THR A 201 -12.96 -3.14 16.99
C THR A 201 -14.32 -3.69 16.59
N LEU A 202 -14.36 -4.93 16.17
CA LEU A 202 -15.56 -5.69 15.84
C LEU A 202 -15.92 -6.58 17.03
N THR A 203 -17.18 -6.56 17.45
CA THR A 203 -17.66 -7.32 18.62
C THR A 203 -18.98 -7.97 18.30
N ASP A 204 -19.13 -9.24 18.64
CA ASP A 204 -20.42 -9.92 18.65
C ASP A 204 -21.31 -9.31 19.74
N THR A 205 -22.53 -8.91 19.39
CA THR A 205 -23.46 -8.33 20.37
C THR A 205 -24.18 -9.36 21.23
N THR A 206 -24.15 -10.63 20.82
CA THR A 206 -24.73 -11.75 21.58
C THR A 206 -23.76 -12.32 22.59
N ASP A 207 -22.45 -12.21 22.28
CA ASP A 207 -21.36 -12.65 23.15
C ASP A 207 -20.18 -11.67 23.05
N SER A 208 -20.14 -10.73 23.98
CA SER A 208 -19.12 -9.66 24.01
C SER A 208 -17.69 -10.17 24.25
N TYR A 209 -17.49 -11.45 24.57
CA TYR A 209 -16.16 -12.06 24.64
C TYR A 209 -15.55 -12.29 23.25
N HIS A 210 -16.39 -12.39 22.21
CA HIS A 210 -15.92 -12.49 20.84
C HIS A 210 -15.74 -11.12 20.25
N SER A 211 -14.49 -10.68 20.18
CA SER A 211 -14.10 -9.43 19.53
C SER A 211 -12.82 -9.61 18.72
N LYS A 212 -12.69 -8.82 17.64
CA LYS A 212 -11.51 -8.83 16.77
C LYS A 212 -11.15 -7.40 16.41
N ASN A 213 -9.87 -7.11 16.46
CA ASN A 213 -9.33 -5.85 15.91
C ASN A 213 -8.83 -6.09 14.49
N VAL A 214 -9.14 -5.16 13.61
CA VAL A 214 -8.61 -5.12 12.24
C VAL A 214 -8.15 -3.72 11.92
N THR A 215 -7.22 -3.62 11.01
CA THR A 215 -6.61 -2.36 10.61
C THR A 215 -6.84 -2.10 9.13
N GLY A 216 -6.76 -0.85 8.76
CA GLY A 216 -6.75 -0.41 7.38
C GLY A 216 -6.14 0.97 7.30
N ALA A 217 -5.79 1.39 6.10
CA ALA A 217 -5.24 2.70 5.84
C ALA A 217 -5.84 3.31 4.58
N LYS A 218 -5.87 4.64 4.56
CA LYS A 218 -6.23 5.45 3.40
C LYS A 218 -5.08 6.39 3.11
N TYR A 219 -4.61 6.39 1.88
CA TYR A 219 -3.59 7.29 1.39
C TYR A 219 -4.20 8.28 0.40
N TYR A 220 -4.18 9.55 0.74
CA TYR A 220 -4.61 10.62 -0.15
C TYR A 220 -3.36 11.31 -0.70
N ILE A 221 -3.10 11.10 -1.99
CA ILE A 221 -1.90 11.56 -2.65
C ILE A 221 -2.27 12.65 -3.66
N THR A 222 -1.56 13.77 -3.59
CA THR A 222 -1.69 14.89 -4.52
C THR A 222 -0.32 15.24 -5.09
N ASP A 223 -0.29 15.75 -6.30
CA ASP A 223 0.90 16.36 -6.88
C ASP A 223 0.57 17.66 -7.62
N THR A 224 1.60 18.42 -7.98
CA THR A 224 1.40 19.76 -8.55
C THR A 224 1.22 19.76 -10.06
N LYS A 225 1.61 18.71 -10.77
CA LYS A 225 1.71 18.74 -12.23
C LYS A 225 1.17 17.52 -12.95
N SER A 226 1.15 16.35 -12.31
CA SER A 226 0.85 15.10 -13.02
C SER A 226 -0.63 14.76 -13.06
N ALA A 227 -0.96 13.70 -13.83
CA ALA A 227 -2.29 13.11 -13.86
C ALA A 227 -2.62 12.26 -12.60
N ALA A 228 -1.65 12.06 -11.72
CA ALA A 228 -1.84 11.36 -10.46
C ALA A 228 -2.48 12.22 -9.37
N LYS A 229 -2.68 13.50 -9.66
CA LYS A 229 -3.27 14.47 -8.74
C LYS A 229 -4.59 13.98 -8.15
N ASP A 230 -4.77 14.24 -6.86
CA ASP A 230 -6.00 13.97 -6.11
C ASP A 230 -6.43 12.48 -6.14
N LYS A 231 -5.49 11.57 -6.05
CA LYS A 231 -5.77 10.13 -5.97
C LYS A 231 -5.88 9.64 -4.55
N THR A 232 -6.85 8.77 -4.34
CA THR A 232 -7.07 8.09 -3.06
C THR A 232 -6.87 6.59 -3.24
N TYR A 233 -6.06 6.01 -2.37
CA TYR A 233 -5.78 4.59 -2.33
C TYR A 233 -6.17 4.03 -0.96
N TYR A 234 -6.50 2.74 -0.91
CA TYR A 234 -6.93 2.07 0.30
C TYR A 234 -6.17 0.77 0.48
N GLU A 235 -5.87 0.45 1.72
CA GLU A 235 -5.29 -0.81 2.16
C GLU A 235 -6.06 -1.35 3.36
N GLY A 236 -6.24 -2.67 3.43
CA GLY A 236 -6.97 -3.30 4.51
C GLY A 236 -8.44 -2.85 4.59
N TYR A 237 -8.98 -2.79 5.79
CA TYR A 237 -10.37 -2.41 6.03
C TYR A 237 -10.53 -0.91 6.23
N THR A 238 -11.44 -0.30 5.47
CA THR A 238 -11.71 1.13 5.51
C THR A 238 -13.17 1.40 5.87
N PRO A 239 -13.54 2.67 6.19
CA PRO A 239 -14.94 2.99 6.49
C PRO A 239 -15.94 2.59 5.40
N ASN A 240 -15.50 2.43 4.16
CA ASN A 240 -16.35 1.99 3.06
C ASN A 240 -16.70 0.49 3.13
N ASP A 241 -15.93 -0.29 3.87
CA ASP A 241 -16.14 -1.74 4.01
C ASP A 241 -17.15 -2.07 5.10
N TRP A 242 -17.48 -1.09 5.97
CA TRP A 242 -18.43 -1.30 7.03
C TRP A 242 -19.84 -1.61 6.51
N GLY A 243 -20.44 -2.62 7.06
CA GLY A 243 -21.79 -3.05 6.70
C GLY A 243 -21.86 -3.91 5.44
N THR A 244 -20.72 -4.28 4.86
CA THR A 244 -20.70 -5.17 3.70
C THR A 244 -20.88 -6.63 4.13
N GLN A 245 -21.49 -7.42 3.24
CA GLN A 245 -21.60 -8.87 3.43
C GLN A 245 -20.21 -9.52 3.57
N ALA A 246 -19.22 -9.05 2.79
CA ALA A 246 -17.86 -9.59 2.82
C ALA A 246 -17.22 -9.42 4.21
N MET A 247 -17.41 -8.25 4.86
CA MET A 247 -16.90 -8.01 6.20
C MET A 247 -17.58 -8.90 7.25
N ALA A 248 -18.89 -9.10 7.13
CA ALA A 248 -19.64 -9.98 8.04
C ALA A 248 -19.22 -11.45 7.89
N VAL A 249 -19.02 -11.93 6.64
CA VAL A 249 -18.49 -13.29 6.37
C VAL A 249 -17.11 -13.46 6.96
N TRP A 250 -16.22 -12.49 6.71
CA TRP A 250 -14.85 -12.54 7.23
C TRP A 250 -14.86 -12.60 8.76
N PHE A 251 -15.58 -11.69 9.43
CA PHE A 251 -15.69 -11.67 10.89
C PHE A 251 -16.19 -12.99 11.45
N HIS A 252 -17.26 -13.53 10.84
CA HIS A 252 -17.82 -14.80 11.27
C HIS A 252 -16.78 -15.95 11.20
N ASN A 253 -16.10 -16.07 10.05
CA ASN A 253 -15.15 -17.15 9.84
C ASN A 253 -13.94 -17.04 10.77
N GLU A 254 -13.43 -15.83 10.98
CA GLU A 254 -12.29 -15.57 11.87
C GLU A 254 -12.64 -15.76 13.35
N MET A 255 -13.86 -15.42 13.77
CA MET A 255 -14.23 -15.45 15.16
C MET A 255 -14.73 -16.82 15.61
N PHE A 256 -15.43 -17.54 14.76
CA PHE A 256 -16.10 -18.78 15.15
C PHE A 256 -15.43 -20.03 14.57
N GLY A 257 -14.43 -19.88 13.71
CA GLY A 257 -13.71 -21.01 13.10
C GLY A 257 -14.56 -21.88 12.17
N TYR A 258 -15.72 -21.37 11.76
CA TYR A 258 -16.62 -22.04 10.82
C TYR A 258 -16.59 -21.31 9.49
N THR A 259 -16.73 -22.05 8.39
CA THR A 259 -16.94 -21.44 7.09
C THR A 259 -18.43 -21.15 6.92
N ALA A 260 -18.81 -19.88 6.94
CA ALA A 260 -20.15 -19.48 6.56
C ALA A 260 -20.30 -19.60 5.03
N TRP A 261 -21.34 -20.31 4.59
CA TRP A 261 -21.64 -20.45 3.16
C TRP A 261 -22.27 -19.18 2.60
N GLU A 262 -23.08 -18.54 3.42
CA GLU A 262 -23.75 -17.29 3.07
C GLU A 262 -24.01 -16.47 4.33
N VAL A 263 -23.78 -15.16 4.23
CA VAL A 263 -24.19 -14.22 5.26
C VAL A 263 -25.21 -13.27 4.63
N VAL A 264 -26.39 -13.24 5.21
CA VAL A 264 -27.47 -12.36 4.77
C VAL A 264 -27.59 -11.21 5.76
N ASN A 265 -27.48 -9.98 5.27
CA ASN A 265 -27.72 -8.80 6.10
C ASN A 265 -29.22 -8.66 6.36
N TRP A 266 -29.56 -8.37 7.62
CA TRP A 266 -30.90 -8.04 8.05
C TRP A 266 -30.89 -6.60 8.53
N SER A 267 -31.58 -5.77 7.83
CA SER A 267 -31.90 -4.40 8.25
C SER A 267 -33.10 -4.38 9.17
#